data_94a6b3788350895d77451e6e7c50b16f
#
_entry.id   94a6b3788350895d77451e6e7c50b16f
#
_cell.length_a   1.000
_cell.length_b   1.000
_cell.length_c   1.000
_cell.angle_alpha   90.00
_cell.angle_beta   90.00
_cell.angle_gamma   90.00
#
_symmetry.space_group_name_H-M   'P 1'
#
loop_
_entity.id
_entity.type
_entity.pdbx_description
1 polymer ?
#
loop_
_entity_poly.entity_id
_entity_poly.type
_entity_poly.pdbx_seq_one_letter_code
_entity_poly.pdbx_strand_id
1 'polypeptide(L)'
;GEIELRESFDAQPNVVKPAEFALDLSYSQKLSERFSMAVAGRYIRSNLRIPSEGQSAAAASSFAFDIAGFYQSEQTAFTDFDGRWRAGFNFQNLGPKINYDQSADNTVGSNFLPANLKLGGGFDFILDEYNKVGLNLEFNKLLVPTPLGEGTPIDANGDGDFTDDEDTTQAEANSQNSFKYNQIGWVDGIFKSFNDAPDGFSEELKEVTYSVGAEYMYQDSFAFRLGYFNESPMKGARKFFSLGTGFTYNVVKIDVSYLFSASNVKNPLENTLRFSLSFAFGEKYDEY
;
A
#
# COMPACT_ATOMS: atom_id res chain seq x y z
N GLY A 1 -5.34 -8.67 -18.94
CA GLY A 1 -5.96 -8.17 -20.17
C GLY A 1 -4.91 -7.88 -21.23
N GLU A 2 -5.37 -7.77 -22.47
CA GLU A 2 -4.54 -7.34 -23.59
C GLU A 2 -4.78 -5.86 -23.82
N ILE A 3 -3.70 -5.09 -24.07
CA ILE A 3 -3.77 -3.67 -24.41
C ILE A 3 -3.24 -3.52 -25.84
N GLU A 4 -4.06 -2.99 -26.74
CA GLU A 4 -3.66 -2.65 -28.10
C GLU A 4 -3.14 -1.22 -28.11
N LEU A 5 -1.87 -1.05 -28.45
CA LEU A 5 -1.22 0.23 -28.60
C LEU A 5 -0.99 0.52 -30.07
N ARG A 6 -1.33 1.72 -30.54
CA ARG A 6 -1.07 2.19 -31.90
C ARG A 6 -0.32 3.50 -31.83
N GLU A 7 0.78 3.58 -32.53
CA GLU A 7 1.62 4.79 -32.64
C GLU A 7 1.01 5.84 -33.57
N SER A 8 0.23 5.37 -34.57
CA SER A 8 -0.55 6.21 -35.45
C SER A 8 -1.85 5.48 -35.87
N PHE A 9 -2.78 6.23 -36.47
CA PHE A 9 -4.09 5.69 -36.88
C PHE A 9 -3.95 4.49 -37.86
N ASP A 10 -2.92 4.49 -38.71
CA ASP A 10 -2.66 3.46 -39.74
C ASP A 10 -1.62 2.42 -39.28
N ALA A 11 -1.04 2.55 -38.09
CA ALA A 11 -0.05 1.61 -37.58
C ALA A 11 -0.69 0.27 -37.16
N GLN A 12 0.03 -0.81 -37.37
CA GLN A 12 -0.36 -2.13 -36.84
C GLN A 12 -0.40 -2.07 -35.31
N PRO A 13 -1.44 -2.60 -34.67
CA PRO A 13 -1.53 -2.60 -33.21
C PRO A 13 -0.43 -3.44 -32.58
N ASN A 14 0.30 -2.88 -31.64
CA ASN A 14 1.20 -3.63 -30.77
C ASN A 14 0.40 -4.14 -29.56
N VAL A 15 0.25 -5.45 -29.44
CA VAL A 15 -0.52 -6.07 -28.34
C VAL A 15 0.40 -6.33 -27.16
N VAL A 16 0.15 -5.62 -26.07
CA VAL A 16 0.89 -5.76 -24.81
C VAL A 16 0.02 -6.50 -23.78
N LYS A 17 0.62 -7.45 -23.07
CA LYS A 17 -0.02 -8.21 -21.98
C LYS A 17 0.68 -7.87 -20.66
N PRO A 18 0.26 -6.78 -19.98
CA PRO A 18 0.82 -6.45 -18.68
C PRO A 18 0.46 -7.55 -17.68
N ALA A 19 1.45 -8.01 -16.94
CA ALA A 19 1.28 -9.03 -15.92
C ALA A 19 2.24 -8.80 -14.75
N GLU A 20 1.76 -9.05 -13.54
CA GLU A 20 2.56 -9.04 -12.33
C GLU A 20 2.39 -10.36 -11.59
N PHE A 21 3.47 -10.77 -10.96
CA PHE A 21 3.52 -11.96 -10.13
C PHE A 21 4.34 -11.67 -8.87
N ALA A 22 3.83 -12.10 -7.73
CA ALA A 22 4.57 -12.07 -6.47
C ALA A 22 4.49 -13.44 -5.79
N LEU A 23 5.61 -13.86 -5.21
CA LEU A 23 5.70 -15.04 -4.37
C LEU A 23 6.17 -14.62 -2.98
N ASP A 24 5.37 -14.93 -1.98
CA ASP A 24 5.61 -14.56 -0.59
C ASP A 24 5.89 -15.81 0.26
N LEU A 25 6.87 -15.69 1.16
CA LEU A 25 7.11 -16.66 2.23
C LEU A 25 7.17 -15.89 3.54
N SER A 26 6.36 -16.30 4.52
CA SER A 26 6.30 -15.66 5.82
C SER A 26 6.56 -16.63 6.97
N TYR A 27 7.18 -16.10 8.02
CA TYR A 27 7.38 -16.79 9.28
C TYR A 27 6.89 -15.91 10.42
N SER A 28 6.11 -16.49 11.33
CA SER A 28 5.62 -15.78 12.50
C SER A 28 5.92 -16.58 13.78
N GLN A 29 6.20 -15.84 14.85
CA GLN A 29 6.50 -16.44 16.15
C GLN A 29 5.86 -15.63 17.28
N LYS A 30 5.26 -16.33 18.22
CA LYS A 30 4.82 -15.79 19.49
C LYS A 30 6.05 -15.59 20.39
N LEU A 31 6.41 -14.35 20.67
CA LEU A 31 7.58 -13.99 21.49
C LEU A 31 7.24 -13.93 22.98
N SER A 32 5.99 -13.64 23.31
CA SER A 32 5.43 -13.72 24.65
C SER A 32 3.94 -14.06 24.57
N GLU A 33 3.28 -14.24 25.69
CA GLU A 33 1.83 -14.50 25.70
C GLU A 33 1.00 -13.38 25.05
N ARG A 34 1.56 -12.17 25.01
CA ARG A 34 0.85 -10.98 24.53
C ARG A 34 1.43 -10.39 23.26
N PHE A 35 2.61 -10.84 22.82
CA PHE A 35 3.28 -10.23 21.69
C PHE A 35 3.81 -11.27 20.70
N SER A 36 3.47 -11.07 19.43
CA SER A 36 3.92 -11.87 18.31
C SER A 36 4.60 -11.00 17.27
N MET A 37 5.58 -11.55 16.58
CA MET A 37 6.21 -10.91 15.43
C MET A 37 6.16 -11.83 14.20
N ALA A 38 6.18 -11.19 13.04
CA ALA A 38 6.27 -11.87 11.76
C ALA A 38 7.26 -11.16 10.85
N VAL A 39 7.91 -11.96 10.02
CA VAL A 39 8.73 -11.49 8.90
C VAL A 39 8.28 -12.18 7.63
N ALA A 40 8.28 -11.48 6.50
CA ALA A 40 8.00 -12.07 5.20
C ALA A 40 9.06 -11.65 4.19
N GLY A 41 9.40 -12.57 3.28
CA GLY A 41 10.20 -12.30 2.08
C GLY A 41 9.31 -12.41 0.87
N ARG A 42 9.45 -11.48 -0.08
CA ARG A 42 8.65 -11.40 -1.29
C ARG A 42 9.55 -11.31 -2.51
N TYR A 43 9.33 -12.17 -3.49
CA TYR A 43 9.87 -12.02 -4.83
C TYR A 43 8.81 -11.40 -5.73
N ILE A 44 9.16 -10.36 -6.46
CA ILE A 44 8.25 -9.61 -7.34
C ILE A 44 8.79 -9.71 -8.76
N ARG A 45 7.90 -10.03 -9.72
CA ARG A 45 8.18 -9.92 -11.14
C ARG A 45 7.05 -9.14 -11.81
N SER A 46 7.42 -8.09 -12.54
CA SER A 46 6.47 -7.19 -13.19
C SER A 46 6.83 -7.00 -14.66
N ASN A 47 5.81 -7.02 -15.50
CA ASN A 47 5.90 -6.74 -16.93
C ASN A 47 4.84 -5.67 -17.28
N LEU A 48 4.95 -4.51 -16.62
CA LEU A 48 4.01 -3.40 -16.82
C LEU A 48 4.53 -2.33 -17.78
N ARG A 49 5.80 -2.40 -18.17
CA ARG A 49 6.37 -1.42 -19.10
C ARG A 49 5.75 -1.58 -20.48
N ILE A 50 5.23 -0.50 -21.00
CA ILE A 50 4.74 -0.40 -22.37
C ILE A 50 5.96 -0.19 -23.29
N PRO A 51 6.18 -1.03 -24.31
CA PRO A 51 7.26 -0.81 -25.29
C PRO A 51 7.04 0.52 -26.02
N SER A 52 8.10 1.31 -26.16
CA SER A 52 8.15 2.46 -27.05
C SER A 52 9.03 2.16 -28.26
N GLU A 53 8.92 2.96 -29.32
CA GLU A 53 9.69 2.76 -30.57
C GLU A 53 11.17 2.44 -30.30
N GLY A 54 11.60 1.29 -30.81
CA GLY A 54 13.00 0.85 -30.71
C GLY A 54 13.42 0.27 -29.37
N GLN A 55 12.53 0.18 -28.37
CA GLN A 55 12.84 -0.41 -27.06
C GLN A 55 11.92 -1.59 -26.76
N SER A 56 12.50 -2.75 -26.48
CA SER A 56 11.74 -3.89 -25.97
C SER A 56 11.41 -3.70 -24.48
N ALA A 57 10.16 -3.89 -24.11
CA ALA A 57 9.78 -3.96 -22.69
C ALA A 57 10.30 -5.26 -22.09
N ALA A 58 11.30 -5.19 -21.24
CA ALA A 58 11.74 -6.33 -20.45
C ALA A 58 10.97 -6.41 -19.14
N ALA A 59 10.64 -7.65 -18.72
CA ALA A 59 10.09 -7.86 -17.39
C ALA A 59 11.17 -7.54 -16.33
N ALA A 60 10.78 -6.78 -15.32
CA ALA A 60 11.64 -6.44 -14.19
C ALA A 60 11.36 -7.34 -13.00
N SER A 61 12.35 -7.51 -12.12
CA SER A 61 12.21 -8.26 -10.87
C SER A 61 12.84 -7.50 -9.72
N SER A 62 12.26 -7.66 -8.55
CA SER A 62 12.78 -7.12 -7.29
C SER A 62 12.44 -8.04 -6.13
N PHE A 63 13.04 -7.74 -4.98
CA PHE A 63 12.74 -8.42 -3.72
C PHE A 63 12.26 -7.39 -2.70
N ALA A 64 11.35 -7.82 -1.83
CA ALA A 64 10.91 -7.03 -0.70
C ALA A 64 10.85 -7.89 0.55
N PHE A 65 10.87 -7.25 1.71
CA PHE A 65 10.60 -7.91 2.97
C PHE A 65 9.62 -7.08 3.80
N ASP A 66 8.88 -7.78 4.64
CA ASP A 66 7.92 -7.18 5.56
C ASP A 66 8.32 -7.54 7.00
N ILE A 67 8.08 -6.63 7.93
CA ILE A 67 8.27 -6.84 9.37
C ILE A 67 7.01 -6.37 10.07
N ALA A 68 6.35 -7.26 10.83
CA ALA A 68 5.14 -6.95 11.55
C ALA A 68 5.24 -7.35 13.02
N GLY A 69 4.55 -6.61 13.87
CA GLY A 69 4.37 -6.93 15.27
C GLY A 69 2.90 -6.78 15.67
N PHE A 70 2.43 -7.68 16.52
CA PHE A 70 1.08 -7.66 17.04
C PHE A 70 1.10 -7.88 18.55
N TYR A 71 0.41 -6.99 19.25
CA TYR A 71 0.20 -7.04 20.69
C TYR A 71 -1.27 -7.22 21.01
N GLN A 72 -1.57 -8.09 21.96
CA GLN A 72 -2.90 -8.30 22.52
C GLN A 72 -2.79 -8.34 24.05
N SER A 73 -3.58 -7.51 24.74
CA SER A 73 -3.61 -7.52 26.21
C SER A 73 -4.33 -8.75 26.72
N GLU A 74 -4.18 -9.01 28.02
CA GLU A 74 -5.11 -9.88 28.74
C GLU A 74 -6.51 -9.28 28.70
N GLN A 75 -7.48 -10.14 28.93
CA GLN A 75 -8.86 -9.73 29.14
C GLN A 75 -8.97 -9.08 30.52
N THR A 76 -9.54 -7.89 30.55
CA THR A 76 -9.71 -7.08 31.76
C THR A 76 -11.20 -6.94 32.02
N ALA A 77 -11.65 -7.30 33.22
CA ALA A 77 -13.04 -7.16 33.62
C ALA A 77 -13.39 -5.69 33.89
N PHE A 78 -14.47 -5.23 33.26
CA PHE A 78 -15.15 -3.97 33.53
C PHE A 78 -16.52 -4.26 34.20
N THR A 79 -17.27 -3.23 34.52
CA THR A 79 -18.53 -3.40 35.23
C THR A 79 -19.58 -4.21 34.44
N ASP A 80 -19.67 -3.98 33.14
CA ASP A 80 -20.74 -4.54 32.28
C ASP A 80 -20.23 -5.41 31.14
N PHE A 81 -18.91 -5.49 30.95
CA PHE A 81 -18.27 -6.25 29.88
C PHE A 81 -16.82 -6.54 30.25
N ASP A 82 -16.19 -7.46 29.54
CA ASP A 82 -14.76 -7.62 29.57
C ASP A 82 -14.13 -6.95 28.34
N GLY A 83 -12.92 -6.41 28.50
CA GLY A 83 -12.23 -5.66 27.46
C GLY A 83 -10.87 -6.21 27.14
N ARG A 84 -10.46 -6.07 25.87
CA ARG A 84 -9.13 -6.46 25.40
C ARG A 84 -8.58 -5.43 24.42
N TRP A 85 -7.35 -4.94 24.67
CA TRP A 85 -6.65 -4.05 23.78
C TRP A 85 -5.83 -4.83 22.74
N ARG A 86 -5.81 -4.31 21.53
CA ARG A 86 -4.96 -4.79 20.45
C ARG A 86 -4.18 -3.63 19.86
N ALA A 87 -2.91 -3.87 19.51
CA ALA A 87 -2.09 -2.91 18.79
C ALA A 87 -1.17 -3.67 17.81
N GLY A 88 -0.83 -3.04 16.72
CA GLY A 88 0.07 -3.65 15.74
C GLY A 88 0.76 -2.63 14.87
N PHE A 89 1.86 -3.06 14.29
CA PHE A 89 2.56 -2.33 13.25
C PHE A 89 2.95 -3.27 12.12
N ASN A 90 3.09 -2.73 10.91
CA ASN A 90 3.63 -3.46 9.78
C ASN A 90 4.42 -2.51 8.88
N PHE A 91 5.72 -2.79 8.73
CA PHE A 91 6.54 -2.26 7.65
C PHE A 91 6.44 -3.23 6.49
N GLN A 92 5.89 -2.81 5.38
CA GLN A 92 5.58 -3.65 4.24
C GLN A 92 6.34 -3.19 2.99
N ASN A 93 6.75 -4.15 2.15
CA ASN A 93 7.42 -3.91 0.88
C ASN A 93 8.75 -3.16 1.00
N LEU A 94 9.51 -3.36 2.08
CA LEU A 94 10.84 -2.79 2.21
C LEU A 94 11.79 -3.49 1.24
N GLY A 95 12.35 -2.77 0.28
CA GLY A 95 13.25 -3.40 -0.71
C GLY A 95 13.76 -2.43 -1.76
N PRO A 96 14.74 -2.88 -2.57
CA PRO A 96 15.31 -2.07 -3.63
C PRO A 96 14.28 -1.73 -4.70
N LYS A 97 14.56 -0.66 -5.43
CA LYS A 97 13.76 -0.23 -6.56
C LYS A 97 13.63 -1.34 -7.61
N ILE A 98 12.49 -1.38 -8.29
CA ILE A 98 12.31 -2.21 -9.47
C ILE A 98 12.78 -1.44 -10.70
N ASN A 99 13.66 -2.05 -11.51
CA ASN A 99 14.22 -1.43 -12.70
C ASN A 99 13.74 -2.16 -13.95
N TYR A 100 13.06 -1.43 -14.82
CA TYR A 100 12.59 -1.92 -16.12
C TYR A 100 13.56 -1.63 -17.26
N ASP A 101 14.59 -0.81 -17.03
CA ASP A 101 15.64 -0.53 -18.02
C ASP A 101 16.84 -1.44 -17.80
N GLN A 102 17.23 -2.14 -18.87
CA GLN A 102 18.45 -2.96 -18.89
C GLN A 102 19.68 -2.18 -19.37
N SER A 103 19.56 -0.87 -19.54
CA SER A 103 20.73 -0.02 -19.86
C SER A 103 21.71 -0.01 -18.68
N ALA A 104 23.00 0.07 -18.99
CA ALA A 104 24.09 0.00 -18.00
C ALA A 104 24.04 1.13 -16.94
N ASP A 105 23.25 2.16 -17.18
CA ASP A 105 23.00 3.25 -16.27
C ASP A 105 21.70 3.00 -15.50
N ASN A 106 21.81 2.30 -14.36
CA ASN A 106 20.68 1.85 -13.53
C ASN A 106 19.85 3.01 -12.90
N THR A 107 20.06 4.23 -13.30
CA THR A 107 19.41 5.42 -12.72
C THR A 107 18.18 5.87 -13.46
N VAL A 108 18.02 5.51 -14.73
CA VAL A 108 16.87 5.91 -15.54
C VAL A 108 15.85 4.77 -15.56
N GLY A 109 14.60 5.04 -15.12
CA GLY A 109 13.51 4.06 -15.19
C GLY A 109 13.37 3.13 -13.98
N SER A 110 14.09 3.39 -12.89
CA SER A 110 13.90 2.65 -11.64
C SER A 110 12.80 3.27 -10.77
N ASN A 111 11.85 2.44 -10.30
CA ASN A 111 10.74 2.86 -9.48
C ASN A 111 10.85 2.30 -8.06
N PHE A 112 10.50 3.11 -7.06
CA PHE A 112 10.38 2.62 -5.70
C PHE A 112 9.30 1.54 -5.61
N LEU A 113 9.56 0.51 -4.81
CA LEU A 113 8.47 -0.36 -4.38
C LEU A 113 7.53 0.42 -3.46
N PRO A 114 6.23 0.11 -3.43
CA PRO A 114 5.27 0.80 -2.57
C PRO A 114 5.44 0.37 -1.11
N ALA A 115 6.57 0.77 -0.52
CA ALA A 115 6.85 0.54 0.89
C ALA A 115 5.84 1.30 1.75
N ASN A 116 5.33 0.66 2.81
CA ASN A 116 4.31 1.22 3.68
C ASN A 116 4.61 0.99 5.14
N LEU A 117 4.26 1.96 5.97
CA LEU A 117 4.12 1.79 7.42
C LEU A 117 2.65 1.81 7.79
N LYS A 118 2.20 0.74 8.42
CA LYS A 118 0.85 0.63 9.00
C LYS A 118 0.95 0.57 10.51
N LEU A 119 0.15 1.37 11.19
CA LEU A 119 0.00 1.38 12.64
C LEU A 119 -1.48 1.19 12.96
N GLY A 120 -1.79 0.17 13.74
CA GLY A 120 -3.17 -0.15 14.08
C GLY A 120 -3.37 -0.28 15.58
N GLY A 121 -4.57 0.05 16.01
CA GLY A 121 -5.06 -0.19 17.37
C GLY A 121 -6.50 -0.66 17.35
N GLY A 122 -6.88 -1.40 18.36
CA GLY A 122 -8.26 -1.87 18.50
C GLY A 122 -8.61 -2.18 19.93
N PHE A 123 -9.90 -2.30 20.15
CA PHE A 123 -10.47 -2.70 21.42
C PHE A 123 -11.63 -3.65 21.19
N ASP A 124 -11.63 -4.77 21.94
CA ASP A 124 -12.72 -5.74 21.94
C ASP A 124 -13.54 -5.57 23.20
N PHE A 125 -14.84 -5.35 23.03
CA PHE A 125 -15.86 -5.43 24.07
C PHE A 125 -16.41 -6.84 24.05
N ILE A 126 -16.16 -7.62 25.08
CA ILE A 126 -16.65 -8.98 25.27
C ILE A 126 -17.86 -8.85 26.19
N LEU A 127 -19.06 -8.80 25.58
CA LEU A 127 -20.31 -8.50 26.30
C LEU A 127 -20.79 -9.71 27.10
N ASP A 128 -20.63 -10.90 26.53
CA ASP A 128 -20.94 -12.19 27.15
C ASP A 128 -20.21 -13.33 26.38
N GLU A 129 -20.52 -14.58 26.70
CA GLU A 129 -19.92 -15.77 26.05
C GLU A 129 -20.20 -15.85 24.55
N TYR A 130 -21.23 -15.16 24.06
CA TYR A 130 -21.69 -15.25 22.67
C TYR A 130 -21.45 -13.97 21.87
N ASN A 131 -21.37 -12.82 22.54
CA ASN A 131 -21.43 -11.51 21.90
C ASN A 131 -20.15 -10.72 22.11
N LYS A 132 -19.48 -10.39 21.03
CA LYS A 132 -18.27 -9.54 21.04
C LYS A 132 -18.40 -8.40 20.03
N VAL A 133 -17.94 -7.22 20.40
CA VAL A 133 -17.84 -6.05 19.50
C VAL A 133 -16.39 -5.60 19.46
N GLY A 134 -15.78 -5.62 18.29
CA GLY A 134 -14.42 -5.12 18.07
C GLY A 134 -14.45 -3.78 17.35
N LEU A 135 -13.68 -2.80 17.85
CA LEU A 135 -13.41 -1.55 17.17
C LEU A 135 -11.94 -1.51 16.75
N ASN A 136 -11.66 -1.01 15.54
CA ASN A 136 -10.32 -0.93 14.99
C ASN A 136 -10.09 0.43 14.34
N LEU A 137 -8.86 0.93 14.48
CA LEU A 137 -8.36 2.12 13.81
C LEU A 137 -6.98 1.79 13.23
N GLU A 138 -6.76 2.10 11.97
CA GLU A 138 -5.47 1.92 11.30
C GLU A 138 -5.07 3.21 10.59
N PHE A 139 -3.81 3.56 10.70
CA PHE A 139 -3.13 4.59 9.94
C PHE A 139 -2.11 3.93 9.02
N ASN A 140 -2.05 4.40 7.78
CA ASN A 140 -1.09 3.90 6.80
C ASN A 140 -0.41 5.07 6.10
N LYS A 141 0.93 5.04 6.04
CA LYS A 141 1.76 6.00 5.31
C LYS A 141 2.60 5.27 4.29
N LEU A 142 2.58 5.78 3.06
CA LEU A 142 3.47 5.35 1.99
C LEU A 142 4.89 5.87 2.30
N LEU A 143 5.87 4.97 2.34
CA LEU A 143 7.28 5.26 2.62
C LEU A 143 8.08 5.42 1.31
N VAL A 144 7.53 6.19 0.39
CA VAL A 144 8.16 6.53 -0.89
C VAL A 144 8.32 8.04 -0.92
N PRO A 145 9.50 8.56 -1.27
CA PRO A 145 9.71 10.00 -1.26
C PRO A 145 8.82 10.69 -2.30
N THR A 146 8.39 11.89 -1.97
CA THR A 146 7.63 12.75 -2.89
C THR A 146 8.48 13.07 -4.12
N PRO A 147 7.97 12.87 -5.35
CA PRO A 147 8.68 13.28 -6.54
C PRO A 147 9.01 14.77 -6.51
N LEU A 148 10.24 15.11 -6.89
CA LEU A 148 10.62 16.51 -7.05
C LEU A 148 9.72 17.13 -8.13
N GLY A 149 9.08 18.25 -7.83
CA GLY A 149 8.21 18.96 -8.76
C GLY A 149 8.93 19.44 -10.02
N GLU A 150 8.27 20.33 -10.76
CA GLU A 150 8.89 20.97 -11.94
C GLU A 150 10.19 21.64 -11.53
N GLY A 151 11.22 21.44 -12.35
CA GLY A 151 12.49 22.11 -12.17
C GLY A 151 12.35 23.61 -12.46
N THR A 152 13.17 24.42 -11.85
CA THR A 152 13.21 25.86 -12.16
C THR A 152 14.20 26.09 -13.31
N PRO A 153 13.76 26.61 -14.45
CA PRO A 153 14.65 27.02 -15.53
C PRO A 153 15.56 28.13 -15.04
N ILE A 154 16.74 28.22 -15.57
CA ILE A 154 17.75 29.22 -15.20
C ILE A 154 18.07 30.06 -16.45
N ASP A 155 17.86 31.37 -16.35
CA ASP A 155 18.31 32.37 -17.29
C ASP A 155 19.72 32.82 -16.83
N ALA A 156 20.75 32.31 -17.45
CA ALA A 156 22.13 32.52 -17.00
C ALA A 156 22.69 33.90 -17.44
N ASN A 157 22.17 34.44 -18.55
CA ASN A 157 22.62 35.73 -19.09
C ASN A 157 21.71 36.91 -18.71
N GLY A 158 20.48 36.63 -18.23
CA GLY A 158 19.52 37.62 -17.73
C GLY A 158 18.77 38.36 -18.84
N ASP A 159 18.65 37.79 -20.04
CA ASP A 159 17.95 38.41 -21.17
C ASP A 159 16.45 38.10 -21.26
N GLY A 160 15.97 37.17 -20.43
CA GLY A 160 14.57 36.74 -20.36
C GLY A 160 14.19 35.65 -21.36
N ASP A 161 15.13 35.14 -22.14
CA ASP A 161 14.99 33.96 -22.98
C ASP A 161 15.64 32.75 -22.27
N PHE A 162 14.95 31.61 -22.18
CA PHE A 162 15.44 30.38 -21.53
C PHE A 162 15.79 29.31 -22.55
N THR A 163 16.04 29.67 -23.79
CA THR A 163 16.25 28.72 -24.89
C THR A 163 17.69 28.74 -25.45
N ASP A 164 18.52 29.62 -24.93
CA ASP A 164 19.92 29.75 -25.35
C ASP A 164 20.78 28.62 -24.79
N ASP A 165 21.92 28.37 -25.43
CA ASP A 165 22.89 27.32 -25.04
C ASP A 165 23.46 27.51 -23.62
N GLU A 166 23.44 28.73 -23.10
CA GLU A 166 23.94 29.11 -21.75
C GLU A 166 22.92 28.87 -20.65
N ASP A 167 21.65 28.75 -21.03
CA ASP A 167 20.51 28.64 -20.10
C ASP A 167 20.16 27.19 -19.76
N THR A 168 19.35 27.04 -18.72
CA THR A 168 18.72 25.77 -18.43
C THR A 168 17.23 25.86 -18.78
N THR A 169 16.83 25.17 -19.82
CA THR A 169 15.42 25.09 -20.25
C THR A 169 14.56 24.41 -19.21
N GLN A 170 13.23 24.62 -19.28
CA GLN A 170 12.27 23.92 -18.41
C GLN A 170 12.39 22.39 -18.54
N ALA A 171 12.64 21.87 -19.75
CA ALA A 171 12.79 20.45 -20.00
C ALA A 171 14.05 19.87 -19.34
N GLU A 172 15.15 20.61 -19.40
CA GLU A 172 16.41 20.21 -18.74
C GLU A 172 16.30 20.27 -17.22
N ALA A 173 15.69 21.33 -16.67
CA ALA A 173 15.44 21.46 -15.25
C ALA A 173 14.56 20.29 -14.72
N ASN A 174 13.53 19.91 -15.46
CA ASN A 174 12.69 18.76 -15.15
C ASN A 174 13.48 17.44 -15.23
N SER A 175 14.34 17.30 -16.24
CA SER A 175 15.21 16.12 -16.41
C SER A 175 16.22 16.01 -15.25
N GLN A 176 16.81 17.12 -14.82
CA GLN A 176 17.71 17.16 -13.66
C GLN A 176 16.99 16.76 -12.36
N ASN A 177 15.75 17.23 -12.14
CA ASN A 177 14.98 16.83 -10.98
C ASN A 177 14.62 15.34 -11.01
N SER A 178 14.22 14.82 -12.17
CA SER A 178 13.98 13.40 -12.37
C SER A 178 15.23 12.55 -12.11
N PHE A 179 16.38 13.01 -12.57
CA PHE A 179 17.67 12.36 -12.33
C PHE A 179 18.03 12.36 -10.83
N LYS A 180 17.92 13.49 -10.14
CA LYS A 180 18.15 13.60 -8.69
C LYS A 180 17.21 12.67 -7.90
N TYR A 181 15.93 12.61 -8.27
CA TYR A 181 14.97 11.72 -7.64
C TYR A 181 15.35 10.24 -7.85
N ASN A 182 15.78 9.89 -9.06
CA ASN A 182 16.18 8.54 -9.39
C ASN A 182 17.47 8.10 -8.69
N GLN A 183 18.31 9.03 -8.24
CA GLN A 183 19.50 8.74 -7.43
C GLN A 183 19.21 8.46 -5.97
N ILE A 184 18.02 8.81 -5.45
CA ILE A 184 17.66 8.53 -4.06
C ILE A 184 17.67 7.01 -3.84
N GLY A 185 18.50 6.52 -2.92
CA GLY A 185 18.51 5.13 -2.50
C GLY A 185 17.18 4.73 -1.85
N TRP A 186 16.79 3.46 -1.93
CA TRP A 186 15.51 3.03 -1.37
C TRP A 186 15.41 3.21 0.15
N VAL A 187 16.52 3.02 0.89
CA VAL A 187 16.57 3.26 2.34
C VAL A 187 16.45 4.75 2.64
N ASP A 188 17.20 5.59 1.92
CA ASP A 188 17.12 7.05 2.08
C ASP A 188 15.72 7.57 1.74
N GLY A 189 15.07 6.97 0.72
CA GLY A 189 13.70 7.28 0.34
C GLY A 189 12.70 7.04 1.48
N ILE A 190 12.84 5.92 2.21
CA ILE A 190 12.02 5.63 3.37
C ILE A 190 12.12 6.74 4.43
N PHE A 191 13.34 7.18 4.77
CA PHE A 191 13.51 8.23 5.78
C PHE A 191 13.09 9.60 5.26
N LYS A 192 13.34 9.92 3.99
CA LYS A 192 12.91 11.19 3.39
C LYS A 192 11.40 11.34 3.36
N SER A 193 10.65 10.26 3.10
CA SER A 193 9.19 10.26 3.02
C SER A 193 8.46 10.75 4.28
N PHE A 194 9.15 11.01 5.38
CA PHE A 194 8.57 11.56 6.60
C PHE A 194 8.65 13.09 6.68
N ASN A 195 9.39 13.74 5.79
CA ASN A 195 9.59 15.19 5.85
C ASN A 195 10.00 15.79 4.48
N ASP A 196 9.37 15.34 3.41
CA ASP A 196 9.68 15.79 2.04
C ASP A 196 8.47 16.42 1.31
N ALA A 197 7.36 16.57 2.00
CA ALA A 197 6.20 17.25 1.44
C ALA A 197 6.49 18.75 1.23
N PRO A 198 6.23 19.30 0.02
CA PRO A 198 6.53 20.68 -0.33
C PRO A 198 5.92 21.73 0.61
N ASP A 199 4.67 21.51 1.06
CA ASP A 199 3.95 22.42 1.96
C ASP A 199 4.18 22.08 3.45
N GLY A 200 5.22 21.26 3.76
CA GLY A 200 5.64 20.92 5.10
C GLY A 200 4.69 19.98 5.85
N PHE A 201 4.73 20.02 7.19
CA PHE A 201 4.05 19.04 8.06
C PHE A 201 2.53 18.91 7.81
N SER A 202 1.86 19.98 7.42
CA SER A 202 0.42 19.93 7.11
C SER A 202 0.12 19.08 5.88
N GLU A 203 1.02 19.05 4.91
CA GLU A 203 0.90 18.19 3.73
C GLU A 203 1.30 16.76 4.05
N GLU A 204 2.35 16.56 4.86
CA GLU A 204 2.74 15.24 5.35
C GLU A 204 1.57 14.49 6.01
N LEU A 205 0.76 15.19 6.80
CA LEU A 205 -0.43 14.61 7.41
C LEU A 205 -1.50 14.18 6.37
N LYS A 206 -1.54 14.82 5.21
CA LYS A 206 -2.46 14.44 4.13
C LYS A 206 -2.03 13.17 3.39
N GLU A 207 -0.78 12.76 3.54
CA GLU A 207 -0.26 11.50 2.98
C GLU A 207 -0.65 10.29 3.82
N VAL A 208 -1.05 10.52 5.07
CA VAL A 208 -1.53 9.45 5.93
C VAL A 208 -2.98 9.11 5.58
N THR A 209 -3.20 7.88 5.19
CA THR A 209 -4.56 7.34 5.05
C THR A 209 -5.00 6.74 6.38
N TYR A 210 -6.30 6.72 6.63
CA TYR A 210 -6.81 6.04 7.83
C TYR A 210 -8.05 5.20 7.51
N SER A 211 -8.23 4.16 8.30
CA SER A 211 -9.42 3.33 8.28
C SER A 211 -9.95 3.09 9.68
N VAL A 212 -11.28 3.09 9.78
CA VAL A 212 -12.01 2.73 11.01
C VAL A 212 -12.89 1.54 10.70
N GLY A 213 -12.89 0.55 11.58
CA GLY A 213 -13.70 -0.65 11.44
C GLY A 213 -14.41 -1.02 12.73
N ALA A 214 -15.60 -1.60 12.59
CA ALA A 214 -16.35 -2.24 13.65
C ALA A 214 -16.71 -3.65 13.22
N GLU A 215 -16.58 -4.59 14.13
CA GLU A 215 -16.98 -5.97 13.95
C GLU A 215 -17.88 -6.39 15.11
N TYR A 216 -19.03 -6.96 14.79
CA TYR A 216 -19.83 -7.69 15.74
C TYR A 216 -19.68 -9.19 15.47
N MET A 217 -19.35 -9.96 16.49
CA MET A 217 -19.14 -11.40 16.40
C MET A 217 -20.13 -12.12 17.33
N TYR A 218 -20.81 -13.10 16.77
CA TYR A 218 -21.75 -13.95 17.49
C TYR A 218 -21.26 -15.40 17.50
N GLN A 219 -21.09 -15.95 18.70
CA GLN A 219 -20.65 -17.33 18.97
C GLN A 219 -19.34 -17.72 18.24
N ASP A 220 -18.43 -16.78 18.03
CA ASP A 220 -17.19 -16.96 17.25
C ASP A 220 -17.40 -17.58 15.84
N SER A 221 -18.66 -17.70 15.44
CA SER A 221 -19.08 -18.32 14.18
C SER A 221 -19.62 -17.32 13.17
N PHE A 222 -20.31 -16.30 13.62
CA PHE A 222 -20.93 -15.29 12.77
C PHE A 222 -20.28 -13.94 13.02
N ALA A 223 -19.80 -13.28 11.93
CA ALA A 223 -19.26 -11.94 12.00
C ALA A 223 -20.04 -10.99 11.07
N PHE A 224 -20.34 -9.79 11.57
CA PHE A 224 -20.83 -8.67 10.77
C PHE A 224 -19.86 -7.51 10.90
N ARG A 225 -19.47 -6.90 9.77
CA ARG A 225 -18.39 -5.90 9.71
C ARG A 225 -18.83 -4.65 8.99
N LEU A 226 -18.41 -3.52 9.54
CA LEU A 226 -18.55 -2.20 8.96
C LEU A 226 -17.15 -1.57 8.88
N GLY A 227 -16.86 -0.88 7.79
CA GLY A 227 -15.59 -0.19 7.65
C GLY A 227 -15.73 1.12 6.89
N TYR A 228 -14.85 2.04 7.20
CA TYR A 228 -14.67 3.29 6.47
C TYR A 228 -13.19 3.52 6.21
N PHE A 229 -12.84 3.84 4.98
CA PHE A 229 -11.49 4.22 4.54
C PHE A 229 -11.48 5.63 4.01
N ASN A 230 -10.45 6.40 4.36
CA ASN A 230 -10.26 7.76 3.88
C ASN A 230 -8.83 8.03 3.44
N GLU A 231 -8.71 8.64 2.29
CA GLU A 231 -7.50 9.22 1.73
C GLU A 231 -7.75 10.68 1.40
N SER A 232 -6.73 11.52 1.59
CA SER A 232 -6.83 12.95 1.30
C SER A 232 -7.19 13.21 -0.17
N PRO A 233 -8.07 14.17 -0.46
CA PRO A 233 -8.37 14.59 -1.84
C PRO A 233 -7.15 15.01 -2.65
N MET A 234 -6.11 15.50 -2.00
CA MET A 234 -4.85 15.93 -2.64
C MET A 234 -3.88 14.78 -2.95
N LYS A 235 -4.11 13.59 -2.36
CA LYS A 235 -3.18 12.44 -2.45
C LYS A 235 -3.84 11.17 -3.02
N GLY A 236 -4.99 11.29 -3.72
CA GLY A 236 -5.67 10.17 -4.38
C GLY A 236 -7.19 10.15 -4.22
N ALA A 237 -7.73 10.84 -3.19
CA ALA A 237 -9.16 11.06 -2.97
C ALA A 237 -10.01 9.79 -2.82
N ARG A 238 -9.41 8.65 -2.49
CA ARG A 238 -10.14 7.39 -2.30
C ARG A 238 -10.89 7.42 -0.97
N LYS A 239 -12.20 7.24 -1.04
CA LYS A 239 -13.07 7.12 0.14
C LYS A 239 -14.09 6.04 -0.13
N PHE A 240 -14.25 5.12 0.80
CA PHE A 240 -15.27 4.08 0.65
C PHE A 240 -15.75 3.57 2.00
N PHE A 241 -17.00 3.14 2.03
CA PHE A 241 -17.55 2.31 3.06
C PHE A 241 -17.45 0.84 2.66
N SER A 242 -17.31 -0.04 3.62
CA SER A 242 -17.38 -1.48 3.42
C SER A 242 -18.40 -2.10 4.35
N LEU A 243 -19.13 -3.07 3.82
CA LEU A 243 -19.96 -3.99 4.56
C LEU A 243 -19.41 -5.40 4.37
N GLY A 244 -19.35 -6.18 5.44
CA GLY A 244 -18.87 -7.55 5.37
C GLY A 244 -19.63 -8.46 6.30
N THR A 245 -19.70 -9.73 5.94
CA THR A 245 -20.17 -10.81 6.79
C THR A 245 -19.21 -11.98 6.71
N GLY A 246 -19.05 -12.69 7.83
CA GLY A 246 -18.23 -13.89 7.92
C GLY A 246 -19.00 -15.00 8.59
N PHE A 247 -18.73 -16.22 8.15
CA PHE A 247 -19.26 -17.42 8.77
C PHE A 247 -18.14 -18.44 8.94
N THR A 248 -17.99 -18.92 10.17
CA THR A 248 -16.99 -19.95 10.52
C THR A 248 -17.71 -21.19 11.02
N TYR A 249 -17.42 -22.31 10.38
CA TYR A 249 -17.93 -23.61 10.80
C TYR A 249 -16.83 -24.66 10.73
N ASN A 250 -16.47 -25.20 11.87
CA ASN A 250 -15.38 -26.17 12.00
C ASN A 250 -14.08 -25.61 11.41
N VAL A 251 -13.56 -26.24 10.35
CA VAL A 251 -12.31 -25.84 9.68
C VAL A 251 -12.51 -24.84 8.55
N VAL A 252 -13.75 -24.50 8.21
CA VAL A 252 -14.08 -23.65 7.06
C VAL A 252 -14.50 -22.27 7.54
N LYS A 253 -13.89 -21.23 6.97
CA LYS A 253 -14.32 -19.84 7.15
C LYS A 253 -14.63 -19.22 5.79
N ILE A 254 -15.80 -18.60 5.69
CA ILE A 254 -16.27 -17.89 4.51
C ILE A 254 -16.47 -16.44 4.89
N ASP A 255 -15.84 -15.53 4.15
CA ASP A 255 -16.02 -14.10 4.31
C ASP A 255 -16.50 -13.49 2.99
N VAL A 256 -17.47 -12.61 3.06
CA VAL A 256 -17.99 -11.83 1.93
C VAL A 256 -18.00 -10.36 2.32
N SER A 257 -17.50 -9.50 1.45
CA SER A 257 -17.53 -8.06 1.68
C SER A 257 -17.80 -7.29 0.39
N TYR A 258 -18.45 -6.14 0.54
CA TYR A 258 -18.78 -5.25 -0.53
C TYR A 258 -18.29 -3.83 -0.21
N LEU A 259 -17.68 -3.16 -1.19
CA LEU A 259 -17.18 -1.80 -1.08
C LEU A 259 -18.09 -0.83 -1.82
N PHE A 260 -18.52 0.22 -1.12
CA PHE A 260 -19.31 1.32 -1.68
C PHE A 260 -18.39 2.55 -1.82
N SER A 261 -18.39 3.18 -2.98
CA SER A 261 -17.69 4.46 -3.13
C SER A 261 -18.35 5.55 -2.28
N ALA A 262 -17.52 6.33 -1.60
CA ALA A 262 -17.92 7.52 -0.85
C ALA A 262 -17.22 8.77 -1.41
N SER A 263 -16.59 8.66 -2.59
CA SER A 263 -15.89 9.73 -3.28
C SER A 263 -16.54 10.04 -4.62
N ASN A 264 -16.44 11.30 -5.07
CA ASN A 264 -16.82 11.70 -6.43
C ASN A 264 -15.76 11.27 -7.47
N VAL A 265 -14.57 10.89 -7.02
CA VAL A 265 -13.51 10.38 -7.89
C VAL A 265 -13.71 8.87 -8.07
N LYS A 266 -13.86 8.43 -9.32
CA LYS A 266 -14.00 7.01 -9.63
C LYS A 266 -12.73 6.25 -9.22
N ASN A 267 -12.94 5.15 -8.51
CA ASN A 267 -11.88 4.27 -8.07
C ASN A 267 -12.10 2.87 -8.67
N PRO A 268 -11.08 2.21 -9.20
CA PRO A 268 -11.20 0.83 -9.71
C PRO A 268 -11.69 -0.19 -8.68
N LEU A 269 -11.57 0.11 -7.38
CA LEU A 269 -12.01 -0.76 -6.28
C LEU A 269 -13.47 -0.51 -5.86
N GLU A 270 -14.13 0.54 -6.37
CA GLU A 270 -15.53 0.79 -6.03
C GLU A 270 -16.46 -0.29 -6.57
N ASN A 271 -17.55 -0.53 -5.85
CA ASN A 271 -18.55 -1.54 -6.19
C ASN A 271 -17.96 -2.96 -6.37
N THR A 272 -16.92 -3.27 -5.61
CA THR A 272 -16.25 -4.57 -5.67
C THR A 272 -16.84 -5.51 -4.61
N LEU A 273 -17.32 -6.66 -5.07
CA LEU A 273 -17.65 -7.80 -4.21
C LEU A 273 -16.39 -8.64 -4.01
N ARG A 274 -16.02 -8.89 -2.75
CA ARG A 274 -14.91 -9.76 -2.38
C ARG A 274 -15.45 -10.99 -1.70
N PHE A 275 -14.96 -12.13 -2.10
CA PHE A 275 -15.24 -13.43 -1.51
C PHE A 275 -13.94 -14.08 -1.06
N SER A 276 -13.92 -14.62 0.15
CA SER A 276 -12.78 -15.33 0.70
C SER A 276 -13.22 -16.65 1.32
N LEU A 277 -12.46 -17.69 1.04
CA LEU A 277 -12.63 -19.01 1.63
C LEU A 277 -11.32 -19.42 2.29
N SER A 278 -11.38 -19.72 3.58
CA SER A 278 -10.23 -20.13 4.37
C SER A 278 -10.46 -21.50 4.99
N PHE A 279 -9.40 -22.30 5.05
CA PHE A 279 -9.40 -23.60 5.72
C PHE A 279 -8.36 -23.59 6.82
N ALA A 280 -8.77 -23.89 8.06
CA ALA A 280 -7.89 -24.03 9.21
C ALA A 280 -7.60 -25.54 9.43
N PHE A 281 -6.36 -25.97 9.14
CA PHE A 281 -5.90 -27.32 9.41
C PHE A 281 -4.92 -27.28 10.59
N GLY A 282 -5.17 -28.07 11.62
CA GLY A 282 -4.32 -28.16 12.79
C GLY A 282 -5.14 -28.34 14.07
N GLU A 283 -4.46 -28.59 15.18
CA GLU A 283 -5.07 -28.59 16.48
C GLU A 283 -5.56 -27.17 16.82
N LYS A 284 -6.78 -27.03 17.30
CA LYS A 284 -7.22 -25.81 17.95
C LYS A 284 -6.34 -25.63 19.18
N TYR A 285 -5.41 -24.67 19.11
CA TYR A 285 -4.84 -24.17 20.36
C TYR A 285 -5.99 -23.49 21.09
N ASP A 286 -6.40 -24.06 22.22
CA ASP A 286 -7.33 -23.41 23.13
C ASP A 286 -6.68 -22.07 23.51
N GLU A 287 -7.28 -20.99 23.08
CA GLU A 287 -6.91 -19.64 23.55
C GLU A 287 -7.35 -19.57 25.02
N TYR A 288 -6.35 -19.66 25.92
CA TYR A 288 -6.54 -19.40 27.34
C TYR A 288 -6.67 -17.90 27.61
#